data_80c6d8b34545085d02b54f098f0494d3
#
_entry.id   80c6d8b34545085d02b54f098f0494d3
#
_cell.length_a   1.000
_cell.length_b   1.000
_cell.length_c   1.000
_cell.angle_alpha   90.00
_cell.angle_beta   90.00
_cell.angle_gamma   90.00
#
_symmetry.space_group_name_H-M   'P 1'
#
loop_
_entity.id
_entity.type
_entity.pdbx_description
1 polymer ?
#
loop_
_entity_poly.entity_id
_entity_poly.type
_entity_poly.pdbx_seq_one_letter_code
_entity_poly.pdbx_strand_id
1 'polypeptide(L)'
;MGGIRLRTKFLFSMVAVSAALTFTTLLVVRRTVQQEVRLGIQRDLQNSVSAFRNFQKQREVTLERSAALLADLPNVRALMTTHDPATIQDASRDLWQLAGSDLLLLADSSGKVMALQTTPPEITVHKAQDFFPQVVSSDETRHWWYVEGHLYEVFLQDIYFGPASGRQVLGYLLLGYEIDDRVARDLSRVAASEVAFRYGDVIVRSTLKPAQESELLRVAPRTTAGGSPQGDQIWLGGERFLATSVDLPTPGSPALNLWVLKSFDQATAFLSSLNELLLALGLTAVLAG
;
A
#
# COMPACT_ATOMS: atom_id res chain seq x y z
N MET A 1 68.52 26.90 8.68
CA MET A 1 67.18 26.89 8.13
C MET A 1 67.27 26.14 6.79
N GLY A 2 66.97 24.86 6.78
CA GLY A 2 67.09 24.01 5.58
C GLY A 2 66.02 24.31 4.56
N GLY A 3 66.39 24.92 3.46
CA GLY A 3 65.48 25.13 2.32
C GLY A 3 65.06 23.79 1.70
N ILE A 4 63.79 23.48 1.71
CA ILE A 4 63.18 22.32 1.04
C ILE A 4 63.59 22.41 -0.43
N ARG A 5 64.27 21.36 -0.93
CA ARG A 5 64.81 21.29 -2.33
C ARG A 5 63.65 21.54 -3.34
N LEU A 6 63.97 22.27 -4.41
CA LEU A 6 62.97 22.71 -5.40
C LEU A 6 62.13 21.55 -5.95
N ARG A 7 62.71 20.36 -6.07
CA ARG A 7 62.05 19.13 -6.49
C ARG A 7 60.94 18.71 -5.49
N THR A 8 61.15 18.85 -4.19
CA THR A 8 60.17 18.50 -3.15
C THR A 8 58.99 19.46 -3.16
N LYS A 9 59.24 20.76 -3.41
CA LYS A 9 58.15 21.76 -3.57
C LYS A 9 57.27 21.47 -4.78
N PHE A 10 57.88 21.06 -5.91
CA PHE A 10 57.18 20.75 -7.12
C PHE A 10 56.34 19.47 -7.00
N LEU A 11 56.89 18.41 -6.36
CA LEU A 11 56.15 17.19 -6.05
C LEU A 11 54.97 17.45 -5.12
N PHE A 12 55.17 18.26 -4.06
CA PHE A 12 54.11 18.61 -3.15
C PHE A 12 52.98 19.43 -3.82
N SER A 13 53.35 20.36 -4.70
CA SER A 13 52.39 21.11 -5.49
C SER A 13 51.58 20.22 -6.41
N MET A 14 52.21 19.29 -7.11
CA MET A 14 51.54 18.36 -8.03
C MET A 14 50.58 17.42 -7.31
N VAL A 15 51.03 16.88 -6.16
CA VAL A 15 50.14 16.04 -5.30
C VAL A 15 48.99 16.86 -4.73
N ALA A 16 49.20 18.08 -4.27
CA ALA A 16 48.13 18.96 -3.78
C ALA A 16 47.10 19.32 -4.85
N VAL A 17 47.55 19.63 -6.07
CA VAL A 17 46.64 19.91 -7.19
C VAL A 17 45.83 18.68 -7.59
N SER A 18 46.51 17.51 -7.67
CA SER A 18 45.84 16.23 -8.00
C SER A 18 44.80 15.87 -6.92
N ALA A 19 45.16 16.00 -5.65
CA ALA A 19 44.23 15.75 -4.53
C ALA A 19 43.05 16.70 -4.52
N ALA A 20 43.28 18.01 -4.78
CA ALA A 20 42.21 19.01 -4.86
C ALA A 20 41.25 18.72 -6.02
N LEU A 21 41.78 18.32 -7.19
CA LEU A 21 40.98 17.98 -8.37
C LEU A 21 40.14 16.72 -8.11
N THR A 22 40.75 15.69 -7.54
CA THR A 22 40.06 14.45 -7.16
C THR A 22 38.94 14.74 -6.13
N PHE A 23 39.25 15.52 -5.11
CA PHE A 23 38.28 15.90 -4.08
C PHE A 23 37.12 16.70 -4.66
N THR A 24 37.39 17.69 -5.52
CA THR A 24 36.36 18.48 -6.18
C THR A 24 35.48 17.62 -7.07
N THR A 25 36.08 16.77 -7.90
CA THR A 25 35.33 15.83 -8.74
C THR A 25 34.45 14.92 -7.93
N LEU A 26 34.99 14.33 -6.84
CA LEU A 26 34.22 13.45 -5.93
C LEU A 26 33.03 14.20 -5.30
N LEU A 27 33.23 15.45 -4.89
CA LEU A 27 32.19 16.27 -4.29
C LEU A 27 31.08 16.62 -5.29
N VAL A 28 31.44 16.95 -6.52
CA VAL A 28 30.48 17.21 -7.60
C VAL A 28 29.70 15.95 -7.95
N VAL A 29 30.38 14.83 -8.17
CA VAL A 29 29.75 13.54 -8.48
C VAL A 29 28.78 13.15 -7.36
N ARG A 30 29.21 13.23 -6.10
CA ARG A 30 28.37 12.91 -4.93
C ARG A 30 27.09 13.74 -4.91
N ARG A 31 27.19 15.05 -5.13
CA ARG A 31 26.00 15.94 -5.15
C ARG A 31 25.06 15.63 -6.30
N THR A 32 25.60 15.48 -7.51
CA THR A 32 24.81 15.19 -8.71
C THR A 32 24.09 13.86 -8.59
N VAL A 33 24.77 12.81 -8.13
CA VAL A 33 24.17 11.48 -8.00
C VAL A 33 23.15 11.44 -6.88
N GLN A 34 23.38 12.13 -5.74
CA GLN A 34 22.36 12.23 -4.69
C GLN A 34 21.07 12.92 -5.17
N GLN A 35 21.19 13.94 -6.01
CA GLN A 35 20.02 14.60 -6.62
C GLN A 35 19.31 13.68 -7.62
N GLU A 36 20.06 13.00 -8.48
CA GLU A 36 19.48 12.07 -9.44
C GLU A 36 18.79 10.88 -8.78
N VAL A 37 19.38 10.30 -7.73
CA VAL A 37 18.76 9.25 -6.91
C VAL A 37 17.47 9.74 -6.27
N ARG A 38 17.46 10.95 -5.71
CA ARG A 38 16.24 11.52 -5.11
C ARG A 38 15.13 11.67 -6.14
N LEU A 39 15.43 12.22 -7.31
CA LEU A 39 14.47 12.37 -8.41
C LEU A 39 14.00 10.99 -8.92
N GLY A 40 14.90 10.02 -8.98
CA GLY A 40 14.58 8.64 -9.32
C GLY A 40 13.58 8.04 -8.34
N ILE A 41 13.85 8.14 -7.03
CA ILE A 41 12.96 7.63 -5.98
C ILE A 41 11.59 8.33 -6.03
N GLN A 42 11.52 9.63 -6.28
CA GLN A 42 10.26 10.35 -6.42
C GLN A 42 9.43 9.81 -7.59
N ARG A 43 10.04 9.59 -8.75
CA ARG A 43 9.36 8.96 -9.91
C ARG A 43 8.91 7.53 -9.58
N ASP A 44 9.74 6.76 -8.90
CA ASP A 44 9.41 5.40 -8.47
C ASP A 44 8.22 5.39 -7.50
N LEU A 45 8.14 6.31 -6.54
CA LEU A 45 7.00 6.43 -5.63
C LEU A 45 5.71 6.77 -6.39
N GLN A 46 5.76 7.70 -7.36
CA GLN A 46 4.61 8.02 -8.20
C GLN A 46 4.17 6.82 -9.04
N ASN A 47 5.13 6.08 -9.61
CA ASN A 47 4.85 4.84 -10.34
C ASN A 47 4.24 3.78 -9.42
N SER A 48 4.72 3.66 -8.18
CA SER A 48 4.21 2.74 -7.17
C SER A 48 2.75 3.04 -6.81
N VAL A 49 2.43 4.32 -6.59
CA VAL A 49 1.04 4.76 -6.36
C VAL A 49 0.16 4.46 -7.56
N SER A 50 0.65 4.70 -8.78
CA SER A 50 -0.07 4.38 -10.01
C SER A 50 -0.28 2.87 -10.19
N ALA A 51 0.73 2.07 -9.90
CA ALA A 51 0.64 0.61 -9.91
C ALA A 51 -0.39 0.09 -8.89
N PHE A 52 -0.41 0.67 -7.68
CA PHE A 52 -1.43 0.35 -6.67
C PHE A 52 -2.85 0.68 -7.19
N ARG A 53 -3.06 1.88 -7.73
CA ARG A 53 -4.38 2.27 -8.26
C ARG A 53 -4.83 1.36 -9.39
N ASN A 54 -3.92 0.95 -10.28
CA ASN A 54 -4.23 0.00 -11.35
C ASN A 54 -4.57 -1.38 -10.80
N PHE A 55 -3.81 -1.88 -9.84
CA PHE A 55 -4.09 -3.14 -9.16
C PHE A 55 -5.46 -3.12 -8.46
N GLN A 56 -5.74 -2.05 -7.72
CA GLN A 56 -7.02 -1.84 -7.06
C GLN A 56 -8.17 -1.79 -8.08
N LYS A 57 -8.02 -1.04 -9.17
CA LYS A 57 -9.04 -0.95 -10.21
C LYS A 57 -9.32 -2.31 -10.88
N GLN A 58 -8.30 -3.11 -11.09
CA GLN A 58 -8.46 -4.46 -11.63
C GLN A 58 -9.23 -5.38 -10.67
N ARG A 59 -8.95 -5.31 -9.37
CA ARG A 59 -9.69 -6.06 -8.34
C ARG A 59 -11.13 -5.59 -8.24
N GLU A 60 -11.36 -4.28 -8.25
CA GLU A 60 -12.70 -3.68 -8.27
C GLU A 60 -13.55 -4.22 -9.44
N VAL A 61 -13.04 -4.18 -10.67
CA VAL A 61 -13.75 -4.71 -11.85
C VAL A 61 -14.06 -6.21 -11.71
N THR A 62 -13.17 -6.96 -11.09
CA THR A 62 -13.39 -8.40 -10.85
C THR A 62 -14.49 -8.61 -9.81
N LEU A 63 -14.47 -7.90 -8.69
CA LEU A 63 -15.51 -7.94 -7.65
C LEU A 63 -16.87 -7.53 -8.21
N GLU A 64 -16.92 -6.41 -8.93
CA GLU A 64 -18.14 -5.90 -9.56
C GLU A 64 -18.79 -6.95 -10.46
N ARG A 65 -18.00 -7.54 -11.36
CA ARG A 65 -18.49 -8.59 -12.27
C ARG A 65 -18.95 -9.84 -11.52
N SER A 66 -18.20 -10.29 -10.54
CA SER A 66 -18.58 -11.46 -9.73
C SER A 66 -19.86 -11.19 -8.95
N ALA A 67 -19.98 -10.03 -8.33
CA ALA A 67 -21.17 -9.63 -7.58
C ALA A 67 -22.39 -9.52 -8.49
N ALA A 68 -22.27 -8.88 -9.65
CA ALA A 68 -23.36 -8.75 -10.62
C ALA A 68 -23.83 -10.11 -11.14
N LEU A 69 -22.89 -10.99 -11.51
CA LEU A 69 -23.21 -12.34 -11.97
C LEU A 69 -23.94 -13.16 -10.89
N LEU A 70 -23.47 -13.10 -9.65
CA LEU A 70 -24.11 -13.83 -8.54
C LEU A 70 -25.48 -13.26 -8.20
N ALA A 71 -25.64 -11.94 -8.16
CA ALA A 71 -26.92 -11.29 -7.87
C ALA A 71 -27.99 -11.62 -8.92
N ASP A 72 -27.59 -11.89 -10.16
CA ASP A 72 -28.50 -12.27 -11.25
C ASP A 72 -28.87 -13.76 -11.29
N LEU A 73 -28.20 -14.61 -10.49
CA LEU A 73 -28.51 -16.03 -10.44
C LEU A 73 -29.94 -16.29 -9.95
N PRO A 74 -30.75 -17.12 -10.65
CA PRO A 74 -32.10 -17.44 -10.21
C PRO A 74 -32.18 -18.09 -8.82
N ASN A 75 -31.18 -18.89 -8.46
CA ASN A 75 -31.11 -19.53 -7.15
C ASN A 75 -30.82 -18.52 -6.01
N VAL A 76 -30.03 -17.47 -6.26
CA VAL A 76 -29.81 -16.39 -5.27
C VAL A 76 -31.09 -15.60 -5.06
N ARG A 77 -31.80 -15.25 -6.13
CA ARG A 77 -33.08 -14.57 -6.04
C ARG A 77 -34.13 -15.42 -5.30
N ALA A 78 -34.24 -16.71 -5.63
CA ALA A 78 -35.14 -17.64 -4.94
C ALA A 78 -34.74 -17.77 -3.46
N LEU A 79 -33.45 -17.86 -3.15
CA LEU A 79 -32.95 -17.95 -1.77
C LEU A 79 -33.37 -16.74 -0.95
N MET A 80 -33.22 -15.53 -1.51
CA MET A 80 -33.59 -14.27 -0.82
C MET A 80 -35.10 -14.15 -0.55
N THR A 81 -35.94 -14.82 -1.35
CA THR A 81 -37.40 -14.85 -1.09
C THR A 81 -37.81 -15.77 0.07
N THR A 82 -36.94 -16.65 0.54
CA THR A 82 -37.27 -17.55 1.67
C THR A 82 -37.38 -16.81 3.01
N HIS A 83 -36.66 -15.70 3.16
CA HIS A 83 -36.55 -14.90 4.38
C HIS A 83 -36.13 -15.70 5.62
N ASP A 84 -35.61 -16.93 5.43
CA ASP A 84 -35.11 -17.78 6.52
C ASP A 84 -33.58 -17.69 6.65
N PRO A 85 -33.07 -17.05 7.72
CA PRO A 85 -31.62 -16.85 7.88
C PRO A 85 -30.83 -18.16 7.92
N ALA A 86 -31.38 -19.25 8.45
CA ALA A 86 -30.67 -20.51 8.56
C ALA A 86 -30.45 -21.15 7.16
N THR A 87 -31.49 -21.16 6.34
CA THR A 87 -31.41 -21.61 4.95
C THR A 87 -30.48 -20.75 4.10
N ILE A 88 -30.55 -19.41 4.28
CA ILE A 88 -29.69 -18.47 3.56
C ILE A 88 -28.23 -18.63 3.97
N GLN A 89 -27.95 -18.77 5.26
CA GLN A 89 -26.59 -19.00 5.77
C GLN A 89 -25.98 -20.31 5.25
N ASP A 90 -26.76 -21.39 5.18
CA ASP A 90 -26.26 -22.67 4.67
C ASP A 90 -25.98 -22.61 3.15
N ALA A 91 -26.92 -22.13 2.38
CA ALA A 91 -26.77 -22.01 0.92
C ALA A 91 -25.72 -20.95 0.51
N SER A 92 -25.44 -19.97 1.34
CA SER A 92 -24.44 -18.93 1.05
C SER A 92 -23.01 -19.46 0.98
N ARG A 93 -22.74 -20.65 1.55
CA ARG A 93 -21.41 -21.29 1.49
C ARG A 93 -21.02 -21.67 0.06
N ASP A 94 -21.93 -22.25 -0.69
CA ASP A 94 -21.68 -22.62 -2.10
C ASP A 94 -21.51 -21.36 -2.96
N LEU A 95 -22.28 -20.32 -2.68
CA LEU A 95 -22.13 -19.02 -3.35
C LEU A 95 -20.79 -18.38 -3.05
N TRP A 96 -20.32 -18.46 -1.82
CA TRP A 96 -19.01 -17.94 -1.43
C TRP A 96 -17.86 -18.66 -2.14
N GLN A 97 -17.93 -19.98 -2.23
CA GLN A 97 -16.95 -20.78 -2.99
C GLN A 97 -16.96 -20.41 -4.49
N LEU A 98 -18.15 -20.19 -5.05
CA LEU A 98 -18.30 -19.80 -6.45
C LEU A 98 -17.77 -18.37 -6.70
N ALA A 99 -17.97 -17.46 -5.74
CA ALA A 99 -17.47 -16.07 -5.81
C ALA A 99 -15.94 -16.01 -5.82
N GLY A 100 -15.27 -16.96 -5.15
CA GLY A 100 -13.82 -16.92 -4.94
C GLY A 100 -13.34 -15.68 -4.18
N SER A 101 -14.22 -15.12 -3.33
CA SER A 101 -13.94 -13.96 -2.47
C SER A 101 -13.58 -14.40 -1.06
N ASP A 102 -12.90 -13.54 -0.30
CA ASP A 102 -12.54 -13.82 1.09
C ASP A 102 -13.70 -13.56 2.06
N LEU A 103 -14.69 -12.79 1.60
CA LEU A 103 -15.88 -12.43 2.36
C LEU A 103 -17.10 -12.40 1.44
N LEU A 104 -18.21 -12.98 1.90
CA LEU A 104 -19.53 -12.87 1.30
C LEU A 104 -20.55 -12.56 2.39
N LEU A 105 -21.38 -11.54 2.15
CA LEU A 105 -22.49 -11.19 3.02
C LEU A 105 -23.76 -11.07 2.19
N LEU A 106 -24.87 -11.60 2.71
CA LEU A 106 -26.22 -11.41 2.19
C LEU A 106 -27.07 -10.67 3.22
N ALA A 107 -27.77 -9.65 2.78
CA ALA A 107 -28.72 -8.90 3.61
C ALA A 107 -30.06 -8.78 2.90
N ASP A 108 -31.14 -8.68 3.67
CA ASP A 108 -32.49 -8.45 3.14
C ASP A 108 -32.69 -6.98 2.68
N SER A 109 -33.84 -6.67 2.12
CA SER A 109 -34.17 -5.33 1.63
C SER A 109 -34.25 -4.26 2.72
N SER A 110 -34.35 -4.67 4.01
CA SER A 110 -34.28 -3.76 5.16
C SER A 110 -32.84 -3.47 5.63
N GLY A 111 -31.85 -4.16 5.06
CA GLY A 111 -30.45 -4.08 5.47
C GLY A 111 -30.10 -5.01 6.64
N LYS A 112 -30.96 -5.96 6.99
CA LYS A 112 -30.67 -6.97 8.00
C LYS A 112 -29.76 -8.05 7.40
N VAL A 113 -28.63 -8.30 8.03
CA VAL A 113 -27.68 -9.34 7.60
C VAL A 113 -28.27 -10.72 7.86
N MET A 114 -28.44 -11.50 6.81
CA MET A 114 -29.04 -12.84 6.80
C MET A 114 -27.99 -13.93 6.78
N ALA A 115 -26.85 -13.69 6.11
CA ALA A 115 -25.74 -14.63 6.05
C ALA A 115 -24.40 -13.91 5.96
N LEU A 116 -23.37 -14.56 6.52
CA LEU A 116 -21.98 -14.13 6.45
C LEU A 116 -21.08 -15.35 6.26
N GLN A 117 -20.23 -15.29 5.26
CA GLN A 117 -19.16 -16.27 5.02
C GLN A 117 -17.82 -15.55 5.00
N THR A 118 -16.90 -15.98 5.84
CA THR A 118 -15.53 -15.46 5.94
C THR A 118 -14.65 -16.49 6.63
N THR A 119 -13.34 -16.40 6.44
CA THR A 119 -12.39 -17.33 7.07
C THR A 119 -12.14 -17.04 8.55
N PRO A 120 -11.94 -15.77 9.01
CA PRO A 120 -11.71 -15.47 10.41
C PRO A 120 -12.99 -15.69 11.27
N PRO A 121 -12.95 -16.59 12.25
CA PRO A 121 -14.13 -16.92 13.07
C PRO A 121 -14.58 -15.78 14.01
N GLU A 122 -13.69 -14.83 14.29
CA GLU A 122 -13.97 -13.64 15.11
C GLU A 122 -14.87 -12.61 14.43
N ILE A 123 -15.02 -12.69 13.10
CA ILE A 123 -15.91 -11.85 12.33
C ILE A 123 -17.30 -12.49 12.32
N THR A 124 -18.21 -11.90 13.06
CA THR A 124 -19.56 -12.44 13.27
C THR A 124 -20.61 -11.65 12.50
N VAL A 125 -21.79 -12.25 12.32
CA VAL A 125 -22.97 -11.58 11.72
C VAL A 125 -23.31 -10.28 12.47
N HIS A 126 -23.13 -10.22 13.78
CA HIS A 126 -23.41 -9.02 14.58
C HIS A 126 -22.47 -7.86 14.17
N LYS A 127 -21.16 -8.11 14.03
CA LYS A 127 -20.19 -7.10 13.62
C LYS A 127 -20.44 -6.65 12.18
N ALA A 128 -20.85 -7.57 11.32
CA ALA A 128 -21.25 -7.24 9.97
C ALA A 128 -22.50 -6.36 9.94
N GLN A 129 -23.46 -6.61 10.83
CA GLN A 129 -24.68 -5.79 10.96
C GLN A 129 -24.38 -4.36 11.43
N ASP A 130 -23.37 -4.16 12.28
CA ASP A 130 -22.97 -2.81 12.74
C ASP A 130 -22.33 -1.97 11.60
N PHE A 131 -21.66 -2.63 10.69
CA PHE A 131 -21.01 -1.99 9.55
C PHE A 131 -21.98 -1.75 8.36
N PHE A 132 -22.87 -2.70 8.09
CA PHE A 132 -23.67 -2.76 6.87
C PHE A 132 -24.55 -1.52 6.60
N PRO A 133 -25.21 -0.89 7.60
CA PRO A 133 -26.01 0.32 7.37
C PRO A 133 -25.20 1.50 6.80
N GLN A 134 -23.91 1.60 7.15
CA GLN A 134 -23.02 2.65 6.63
C GLN A 134 -22.74 2.44 5.13
N VAL A 135 -22.65 1.19 4.70
CA VAL A 135 -22.44 0.82 3.30
C VAL A 135 -23.68 1.12 2.46
N VAL A 136 -24.85 0.69 2.92
CA VAL A 136 -26.12 0.88 2.20
C VAL A 136 -26.54 2.35 2.12
N SER A 137 -26.22 3.16 3.13
CA SER A 137 -26.55 4.59 3.15
C SER A 137 -25.62 5.45 2.30
N SER A 138 -24.54 4.89 1.79
CA SER A 138 -23.59 5.56 0.91
C SER A 138 -24.00 5.42 -0.56
N ASP A 139 -23.75 6.46 -1.36
CA ASP A 139 -23.89 6.40 -2.82
C ASP A 139 -22.74 5.61 -3.50
N GLU A 140 -21.74 5.18 -2.74
CA GLU A 140 -20.61 4.42 -3.26
C GLU A 140 -20.92 2.93 -3.22
N THR A 141 -20.52 2.21 -4.25
CA THR A 141 -20.65 0.74 -4.31
C THR A 141 -19.44 0.02 -3.72
N ARG A 142 -18.33 0.73 -3.53
CA ARG A 142 -17.08 0.21 -3.01
C ARG A 142 -16.74 0.85 -1.68
N HIS A 143 -16.37 0.02 -0.70
CA HIS A 143 -16.02 0.45 0.64
C HIS A 143 -14.82 -0.32 1.19
N TRP A 144 -14.24 0.22 2.26
CA TRP A 144 -13.25 -0.47 3.07
C TRP A 144 -13.85 -0.83 4.41
N TRP A 145 -13.68 -2.06 4.82
CA TRP A 145 -14.14 -2.54 6.11
C TRP A 145 -12.97 -3.08 6.94
N TYR A 146 -12.68 -2.40 8.04
CA TYR A 146 -11.73 -2.87 9.03
C TYR A 146 -12.46 -3.47 10.22
N VAL A 147 -12.15 -4.73 10.55
CA VAL A 147 -12.79 -5.48 11.62
C VAL A 147 -11.82 -6.50 12.20
N GLU A 148 -11.64 -6.51 13.53
CA GLU A 148 -10.82 -7.49 14.27
C GLU A 148 -9.40 -7.69 13.70
N GLY A 149 -8.75 -6.63 13.28
CA GLY A 149 -7.41 -6.71 12.69
C GLY A 149 -7.36 -7.11 11.21
N HIS A 150 -8.51 -7.32 10.59
CA HIS A 150 -8.65 -7.65 9.17
C HIS A 150 -9.15 -6.45 8.39
N LEU A 151 -8.61 -6.22 7.22
CA LEU A 151 -9.00 -5.14 6.31
C LEU A 151 -9.52 -5.75 5.01
N TYR A 152 -10.77 -5.42 4.68
CA TYR A 152 -11.43 -5.87 3.46
C TYR A 152 -11.71 -4.70 2.53
N GLU A 153 -11.44 -4.90 1.25
CA GLU A 153 -12.04 -4.11 0.18
C GLU A 153 -13.34 -4.79 -0.21
N VAL A 154 -14.48 -4.11 -0.03
CA VAL A 154 -15.80 -4.70 -0.23
C VAL A 154 -16.58 -3.98 -1.32
N PHE A 155 -17.40 -4.73 -2.05
CA PHE A 155 -18.26 -4.24 -3.12
C PHE A 155 -19.71 -4.64 -2.85
N LEU A 156 -20.62 -3.65 -2.87
CA LEU A 156 -22.06 -3.82 -2.68
C LEU A 156 -22.77 -3.96 -4.01
N GLN A 157 -23.64 -4.97 -4.11
CA GLN A 157 -24.51 -5.21 -5.26
C GLN A 157 -25.94 -5.46 -4.82
N ASP A 158 -26.88 -4.72 -5.40
CA ASP A 158 -28.31 -4.95 -5.18
C ASP A 158 -28.78 -6.25 -5.87
N ILE A 159 -29.63 -6.99 -5.17
CA ILE A 159 -30.35 -8.15 -5.73
C ILE A 159 -31.77 -7.71 -6.05
N TYR A 160 -32.17 -7.84 -7.30
CA TYR A 160 -33.48 -7.38 -7.75
C TYR A 160 -34.43 -8.52 -8.08
N PHE A 161 -35.73 -8.26 -7.86
CA PHE A 161 -36.84 -9.09 -8.35
C PHE A 161 -37.63 -8.36 -9.47
N GLY A 162 -38.07 -9.12 -10.45
CA GLY A 162 -38.93 -8.60 -11.52
C GLY A 162 -38.17 -8.08 -12.75
N PRO A 163 -38.94 -7.66 -13.76
CA PRO A 163 -38.39 -7.14 -15.01
C PRO A 163 -37.76 -5.76 -14.82
N ALA A 164 -36.90 -5.36 -15.75
CA ALA A 164 -36.11 -4.12 -15.65
C ALA A 164 -36.94 -2.84 -15.44
N SER A 165 -38.21 -2.84 -15.84
CA SER A 165 -39.17 -1.71 -15.72
C SER A 165 -39.87 -1.58 -14.36
N GLY A 166 -39.70 -2.54 -13.45
CA GLY A 166 -40.33 -2.54 -12.12
C GLY A 166 -39.47 -3.29 -11.09
N ARG A 167 -38.17 -3.07 -11.11
CA ARG A 167 -37.25 -3.73 -10.20
C ARG A 167 -37.51 -3.37 -8.75
N GLN A 168 -37.81 -4.38 -7.95
CA GLN A 168 -37.88 -4.27 -6.49
C GLN A 168 -36.59 -4.86 -5.89
N VAL A 169 -35.97 -4.15 -4.96
CA VAL A 169 -34.80 -4.65 -4.22
C VAL A 169 -35.28 -5.77 -3.31
N LEU A 170 -34.78 -7.00 -3.52
CA LEU A 170 -34.98 -8.16 -2.66
C LEU A 170 -34.00 -8.17 -1.49
N GLY A 171 -32.83 -7.63 -1.71
CA GLY A 171 -31.76 -7.60 -0.74
C GLY A 171 -30.45 -7.18 -1.38
N TYR A 172 -29.39 -7.43 -0.67
CA TYR A 172 -28.04 -6.98 -1.00
C TYR A 172 -27.04 -8.12 -0.91
N LEU A 173 -26.10 -8.13 -1.86
CA LEU A 173 -24.92 -8.99 -1.85
C LEU A 173 -23.70 -8.10 -1.64
N LEU A 174 -22.86 -8.41 -0.66
CA LEU A 174 -21.58 -7.76 -0.47
C LEU A 174 -20.48 -8.82 -0.60
N LEU A 175 -19.54 -8.57 -1.50
CA LEU A 175 -18.34 -9.39 -1.69
C LEU A 175 -17.11 -8.62 -1.23
N GLY A 176 -16.12 -9.32 -0.67
CA GLY A 176 -14.89 -8.68 -0.21
C GLY A 176 -13.64 -9.50 -0.47
N TYR A 177 -12.53 -8.79 -0.70
CA TYR A 177 -11.18 -9.35 -0.67
C TYR A 177 -10.40 -8.80 0.53
N GLU A 178 -9.72 -9.68 1.25
CA GLU A 178 -8.85 -9.28 2.34
C GLU A 178 -7.54 -8.69 1.83
N ILE A 179 -7.07 -7.65 2.52
CA ILE A 179 -5.70 -7.17 2.40
C ILE A 179 -4.87 -7.93 3.42
N ASP A 180 -4.40 -9.10 3.03
CA ASP A 180 -3.54 -9.95 3.83
C ASP A 180 -2.04 -9.67 3.59
N ASP A 181 -1.16 -10.40 4.26
CA ASP A 181 0.28 -10.29 4.09
C ASP A 181 0.76 -10.65 2.69
N ARG A 182 0.03 -11.53 1.98
CA ARG A 182 0.34 -11.89 0.60
C ARG A 182 0.09 -10.71 -0.33
N VAL A 183 -1.07 -10.06 -0.20
CA VAL A 183 -1.42 -8.87 -0.98
C VAL A 183 -0.43 -7.74 -0.71
N ALA A 184 -0.05 -7.50 0.55
CA ALA A 184 0.95 -6.49 0.90
C ALA A 184 2.31 -6.79 0.25
N ARG A 185 2.79 -8.04 0.29
CA ARG A 185 4.05 -8.44 -0.36
C ARG A 185 3.99 -8.36 -1.89
N ASP A 186 2.88 -8.77 -2.51
CA ASP A 186 2.72 -8.69 -3.96
C ASP A 186 2.71 -7.23 -4.42
N LEU A 187 2.01 -6.36 -3.68
CA LEU A 187 2.01 -4.93 -3.93
C LEU A 187 3.40 -4.31 -3.78
N SER A 188 4.12 -4.64 -2.69
CA SER A 188 5.50 -4.20 -2.46
C SER A 188 6.43 -4.61 -3.61
N ARG A 189 6.28 -5.84 -4.10
CA ARG A 189 7.07 -6.35 -5.23
C ARG A 189 6.80 -5.60 -6.54
N VAL A 190 5.52 -5.38 -6.87
CA VAL A 190 5.12 -4.64 -8.08
C VAL A 190 5.55 -3.18 -7.99
N ALA A 191 5.41 -2.59 -6.81
CA ALA A 191 5.78 -1.20 -6.54
C ALA A 191 7.30 -1.01 -6.37
N ALA A 192 8.08 -2.08 -6.18
CA ALA A 192 9.49 -2.04 -5.78
C ALA A 192 9.74 -1.08 -4.60
N SER A 193 8.82 -1.08 -3.63
CA SER A 193 8.75 -0.16 -2.49
C SER A 193 8.12 -0.87 -1.30
N GLU A 194 8.48 -0.46 -0.08
CA GLU A 194 7.77 -0.93 1.10
C GLU A 194 6.36 -0.33 1.16
N VAL A 195 5.41 -1.08 1.68
CA VAL A 195 4.02 -0.65 1.82
C VAL A 195 3.51 -0.88 3.24
N ALA A 196 2.62 0.02 3.70
CA ALA A 196 1.94 -0.14 4.98
C ALA A 196 0.50 0.38 4.88
N PHE A 197 -0.46 -0.45 5.22
CA PHE A 197 -1.87 -0.07 5.37
C PHE A 197 -2.10 0.35 6.82
N ARG A 198 -2.50 1.61 7.00
CA ARG A 198 -2.74 2.21 8.31
C ARG A 198 -4.21 2.59 8.44
N TYR A 199 -4.86 2.11 9.48
CA TYR A 199 -6.21 2.49 9.87
C TYR A 199 -6.17 3.21 11.23
N GLY A 200 -6.39 4.51 11.23
CA GLY A 200 -6.23 5.32 12.43
C GLY A 200 -4.82 5.23 13.02
N ASP A 201 -4.71 4.69 14.21
CA ASP A 201 -3.45 4.52 14.93
C ASP A 201 -2.89 3.08 14.87
N VAL A 202 -3.40 2.25 13.96
CA VAL A 202 -2.97 0.86 13.81
C VAL A 202 -2.42 0.61 12.40
N ILE A 203 -1.29 -0.08 12.30
CA ILE A 203 -0.85 -0.67 11.04
C ILE A 203 -1.51 -2.03 10.91
N VAL A 204 -2.35 -2.17 9.89
CA VAL A 204 -3.13 -3.39 9.67
C VAL A 204 -2.26 -4.45 8.99
N ARG A 205 -1.57 -4.06 7.92
CA ARG A 205 -0.63 -4.91 7.19
C ARG A 205 0.52 -4.05 6.66
N SER A 206 1.71 -4.63 6.66
CA SER A 206 2.91 -3.92 6.22
C SER A 206 3.99 -4.89 5.75
N THR A 207 4.89 -4.39 4.91
CA THR A 207 6.14 -5.07 4.56
C THR A 207 7.34 -4.52 5.33
N LEU A 208 7.13 -3.51 6.16
CA LEU A 208 8.15 -2.92 7.03
C LEU A 208 8.56 -3.88 8.17
N LYS A 209 9.73 -3.65 8.74
CA LYS A 209 10.16 -4.33 9.97
C LYS A 209 9.35 -3.83 11.17
N PRO A 210 9.09 -4.63 12.22
CA PRO A 210 8.28 -4.21 13.38
C PRO A 210 8.75 -2.92 14.06
N ALA A 211 10.08 -2.69 14.13
CA ALA A 211 10.63 -1.44 14.66
C ALA A 211 10.28 -0.22 13.80
N GLN A 212 10.31 -0.39 12.47
CA GLN A 212 9.96 0.66 11.50
C GLN A 212 8.46 0.99 11.52
N GLU A 213 7.59 -0.02 11.69
CA GLU A 213 6.15 0.17 11.86
C GLU A 213 5.83 1.04 13.07
N SER A 214 6.45 0.74 14.21
CA SER A 214 6.26 1.48 15.45
C SER A 214 6.71 2.95 15.32
N GLU A 215 7.74 3.21 14.55
CA GLU A 215 8.22 4.57 14.29
C GLU A 215 7.33 5.28 13.25
N LEU A 216 6.84 4.58 12.22
CA LEU A 216 5.93 5.15 11.24
C LEU A 216 4.66 5.68 11.91
N LEU A 217 4.10 4.95 12.88
CA LEU A 217 2.94 5.38 13.65
C LEU A 217 3.18 6.68 14.44
N ARG A 218 4.41 6.93 14.87
CA ARG A 218 4.77 8.16 15.63
C ARG A 218 5.00 9.35 14.71
N VAL A 219 5.64 9.12 13.56
CA VAL A 219 6.09 10.19 12.65
C VAL A 219 5.00 10.60 11.67
N ALA A 220 4.18 9.65 11.21
CA ALA A 220 3.12 9.93 10.26
C ALA A 220 2.01 10.75 10.93
N PRO A 221 1.72 11.97 10.47
CA PRO A 221 0.65 12.79 11.03
C PRO A 221 -0.68 12.05 10.92
N ARG A 222 -1.55 12.24 11.94
CA ARG A 222 -2.88 11.60 12.05
C ARG A 222 -3.83 12.02 10.94
N THR A 223 -3.50 13.07 10.23
CA THR A 223 -4.33 13.65 9.18
C THR A 223 -3.43 14.28 8.12
N THR A 224 -3.12 13.56 7.09
CA THR A 224 -2.65 14.16 5.83
C THR A 224 -3.59 13.73 4.74
N ALA A 225 -4.66 14.48 4.58
CA ALA A 225 -5.37 14.54 3.32
C ALA A 225 -4.36 15.03 2.26
N GLY A 226 -3.92 14.11 1.40
CA GLY A 226 -2.99 14.40 0.32
C GLY A 226 -1.53 14.48 0.79
N GLY A 227 -0.85 13.33 0.91
CA GLY A 227 0.60 13.29 1.02
C GLY A 227 1.24 14.12 -0.09
N SER A 228 2.32 14.82 0.24
CA SER A 228 3.06 15.61 -0.76
C SER A 228 3.36 14.74 -1.98
N PRO A 229 3.00 15.17 -3.20
CA PRO A 229 3.31 14.42 -4.43
C PRO A 229 4.83 14.19 -4.59
N GLN A 230 5.64 14.94 -3.84
CA GLN A 230 7.10 14.88 -3.88
C GLN A 230 7.69 13.88 -2.88
N GLY A 231 6.86 13.27 -2.01
CA GLY A 231 7.30 12.40 -0.93
C GLY A 231 8.00 13.15 0.21
N ASP A 232 7.68 12.77 1.44
CA ASP A 232 8.33 13.31 2.63
C ASP A 232 9.48 12.43 3.06
N GLN A 233 10.58 13.04 3.51
CA GLN A 233 11.72 12.29 4.03
C GLN A 233 11.47 11.97 5.50
N ILE A 234 11.44 10.67 5.83
CA ILE A 234 11.26 10.18 7.19
C ILE A 234 12.37 9.21 7.60
N TRP A 235 12.61 9.10 8.90
CA TRP A 235 13.58 8.15 9.47
C TRP A 235 12.83 7.03 10.17
N LEU A 236 13.13 5.78 9.78
CA LEU A 236 12.52 4.58 10.37
C LEU A 236 13.62 3.54 10.61
N GLY A 237 13.80 3.11 11.87
CA GLY A 237 14.81 2.12 12.24
C GLY A 237 16.23 2.55 11.90
N GLY A 238 16.54 3.85 11.98
CA GLY A 238 17.84 4.40 11.62
C GLY A 238 18.12 4.50 10.11
N GLU A 239 17.14 4.17 9.26
CA GLU A 239 17.22 4.22 7.81
C GLU A 239 16.34 5.37 7.27
N ARG A 240 16.82 6.06 6.24
CA ARG A 240 16.08 7.16 5.62
C ARG A 240 15.17 6.62 4.53
N PHE A 241 13.90 7.01 4.60
CA PHE A 241 12.90 6.69 3.58
C PHE A 241 12.35 7.97 2.95
N LEU A 242 12.07 7.93 1.65
CA LEU A 242 11.08 8.79 1.03
C LEU A 242 9.73 8.07 1.11
N ALA A 243 8.72 8.76 1.64
CA ALA A 243 7.40 8.20 1.87
C ALA A 243 6.32 9.08 1.24
N THR A 244 5.30 8.47 0.68
CA THR A 244 4.06 9.13 0.27
C THR A 244 2.88 8.35 0.79
N SER A 245 1.73 9.01 0.98
CA SER A 245 0.50 8.35 1.39
C SER A 245 -0.61 8.56 0.38
N VAL A 246 -1.49 7.58 0.29
CA VAL A 246 -2.72 7.61 -0.50
C VAL A 246 -3.88 7.37 0.44
N ASP A 247 -4.81 8.32 0.48
CA ASP A 247 -6.04 8.16 1.25
C ASP A 247 -6.96 7.18 0.52
N LEU A 248 -7.50 6.23 1.28
CA LEU A 248 -8.47 5.27 0.81
C LEU A 248 -9.84 5.63 1.40
N PRO A 249 -10.87 5.80 0.57
CA PRO A 249 -12.17 6.23 1.05
C PRO A 249 -12.78 5.16 1.98
N THR A 250 -13.07 5.54 3.22
CA THR A 250 -13.76 4.71 4.20
C THR A 250 -15.02 5.42 4.66
N PRO A 251 -16.16 4.71 4.81
CA PRO A 251 -17.31 5.30 5.45
C PRO A 251 -16.99 5.53 6.92
N GLY A 252 -16.99 6.79 7.33
CA GLY A 252 -16.74 7.16 8.73
C GLY A 252 -15.27 7.39 9.09
N SER A 253 -15.01 7.54 10.36
CA SER A 253 -13.68 7.70 10.98
C SER A 253 -13.32 6.42 11.72
N PRO A 254 -12.07 5.97 11.78
CA PRO A 254 -10.83 6.64 11.39
C PRO A 254 -10.44 6.49 9.91
N ALA A 255 -9.54 7.37 9.44
CA ALA A 255 -9.04 7.36 8.08
C ALA A 255 -8.18 6.11 7.79
N LEU A 256 -8.34 5.57 6.59
CA LEU A 256 -7.48 4.52 6.05
C LEU A 256 -6.50 5.12 5.04
N ASN A 257 -5.22 4.83 5.23
CA ASN A 257 -4.16 5.30 4.34
C ASN A 257 -3.25 4.15 3.91
N LEU A 258 -2.88 4.16 2.65
CA LEU A 258 -1.76 3.37 2.15
C LEU A 258 -0.50 4.23 2.15
N TRP A 259 0.51 3.84 2.90
CA TRP A 259 1.84 4.39 2.85
C TRP A 259 2.70 3.59 1.89
N VAL A 260 3.40 4.30 1.00
CA VAL A 260 4.40 3.75 0.10
C VAL A 260 5.74 4.39 0.43
N LEU A 261 6.74 3.56 0.73
CA LEU A 261 8.02 4.00 1.26
C LEU A 261 9.16 3.37 0.46
N LYS A 262 10.15 4.18 0.10
CA LYS A 262 11.35 3.70 -0.57
C LYS A 262 12.59 4.11 0.21
N SER A 263 13.46 3.15 0.53
CA SER A 263 14.69 3.42 1.25
C SER A 263 15.65 4.24 0.40
N PHE A 264 16.01 5.41 0.90
CA PHE A 264 17.03 6.26 0.29
C PHE A 264 18.42 5.67 0.53
N ASP A 265 18.65 5.08 1.69
CA ASP A 265 19.95 4.53 2.05
C ASP A 265 20.26 3.27 1.25
N GLN A 266 19.28 2.40 0.98
CA GLN A 266 19.46 1.26 0.07
C GLN A 266 19.71 1.71 -1.37
N ALA A 267 18.96 2.70 -1.86
CA ALA A 267 19.15 3.24 -3.20
C ALA A 267 20.53 3.89 -3.39
N THR A 268 21.13 4.42 -2.31
CA THR A 268 22.46 5.05 -2.32
C THR A 268 23.59 4.12 -1.87
N ALA A 269 23.28 2.92 -1.40
CA ALA A 269 24.31 1.97 -0.90
C ALA A 269 25.36 1.62 -1.97
N PHE A 270 24.94 1.51 -3.24
CA PHE A 270 25.87 1.31 -4.35
C PHE A 270 26.88 2.45 -4.49
N LEU A 271 26.46 3.69 -4.19
CA LEU A 271 27.35 4.87 -4.25
C LEU A 271 28.42 4.87 -3.16
N SER A 272 28.11 4.35 -1.97
CA SER A 272 29.12 4.25 -0.91
C SER A 272 30.22 3.28 -1.30
N SER A 273 29.90 2.14 -1.91
CA SER A 273 30.86 1.16 -2.42
C SER A 273 31.71 1.73 -3.57
N LEU A 274 31.11 2.48 -4.48
CA LEU A 274 31.84 3.20 -5.55
C LEU A 274 32.80 4.24 -4.98
N ASN A 275 32.36 4.97 -3.95
CA ASN A 275 33.17 6.00 -3.29
C ASN A 275 34.38 5.40 -2.60
N GLU A 276 34.23 4.26 -1.90
CA GLU A 276 35.34 3.52 -1.29
C GLU A 276 36.34 3.03 -2.34
N LEU A 277 35.87 2.55 -3.46
CA LEU A 277 36.71 2.07 -4.57
C LEU A 277 37.48 3.22 -5.24
N LEU A 278 36.84 4.37 -5.44
CA LEU A 278 37.46 5.58 -5.98
C LEU A 278 38.50 6.17 -5.00
N LEU A 279 38.22 6.16 -3.69
CA LEU A 279 39.17 6.58 -2.66
C LEU A 279 40.39 5.64 -2.60
N ALA A 280 40.17 4.33 -2.70
CA ALA A 280 41.25 3.34 -2.73
C ALA A 280 42.13 3.52 -3.98
N LEU A 281 41.52 3.72 -5.16
CA LEU A 281 42.25 3.99 -6.41
C LEU A 281 43.00 5.33 -6.35
N GLY A 282 42.38 6.38 -5.79
CA GLY A 282 43.05 7.67 -5.62
C GLY A 282 44.25 7.60 -4.66
N LEU A 283 44.13 6.84 -3.56
CA LEU A 283 45.19 6.64 -2.61
C LEU A 283 46.34 5.83 -3.22
N THR A 284 46.04 4.77 -3.98
CA THR A 284 47.06 3.96 -4.68
C THR A 284 47.79 4.78 -5.75
N ALA A 285 47.07 5.64 -6.48
CA ALA A 285 47.70 6.52 -7.48
C ALA A 285 48.69 7.54 -6.84
N VAL A 286 48.32 8.06 -5.64
CA VAL A 286 49.18 8.98 -4.87
C VAL A 286 50.41 8.27 -4.27
N LEU A 287 50.29 6.98 -3.91
CA LEU A 287 51.40 6.19 -3.34
C LEU A 287 52.36 5.63 -4.42
N ALA A 288 51.87 5.49 -5.67
CA ALA A 288 52.66 4.94 -6.78
C ALA A 288 53.41 6.02 -7.59
N GLY A 289 53.06 7.32 -7.44
CA GLY A 289 53.73 8.46 -8.06
C GLY A 289 54.73 9.16 -7.13
#